data_b898857e0c4bde2f935bfac8194e2081
#
_entry.id   b898857e0c4bde2f935bfac8194e2081
#
_cell.length_a   1.000
_cell.length_b   1.000
_cell.length_c   1.000
_cell.angle_alpha   90.00
_cell.angle_beta   90.00
_cell.angle_gamma   90.00
#
_symmetry.space_group_name_H-M   'P 1'
#
loop_
_entity.id
_entity.type
_entity.pdbx_description
1 polymer ?
#
loop_
_entity_poly.entity_id
_entity_poly.type
_entity_poly.pdbx_seq_one_letter_code
_entity_poly.pdbx_strand_id
1 'polypeptide(L)'
;MNQLNPKQTTLKSPVHISGVGLHTGANVNLTLNPAPENHGYKFRRTDLEGSPIIEADCDLVTDTSRGTTLTKNGASVSTVEHVLAALVGMEVDNVLIDIDGPEMPIMDGSSRPFVEVIEACEILELEAEREYFEIPYNINFTDEENKVEIIAMPVNDYRLTVMVDYNSAVLGSQHAAITSMAEFKKEISPCRTFCFLHELEYLLNNNLIKGGDLNNAIVVVDRDVEQIELDRLAEVFNKPKVEVTQHGILNNLELRFQNEPARHKLLDMIGDLALVGMPIKGQIMAARPGHASNVAFAKKIKQVMKKELRRKQDGVPNYNPNEKPLYATKDIMKILPHAHPFLLVDKIIAKSETSVVGIKNITYD
;
A
#
# COMPACT_ATOMS: atom_id res chain seq x y z
N MET A 1 -17.16 5.93 16.44
CA MET A 1 -15.85 5.25 16.32
C MET A 1 -16.13 3.94 15.59
N ASN A 2 -15.63 3.78 14.37
CA ASN A 2 -15.71 2.48 13.71
C ASN A 2 -14.84 1.51 14.52
N GLN A 3 -15.44 0.46 15.04
CA GLN A 3 -14.70 -0.61 15.70
C GLN A 3 -13.95 -1.37 14.59
N LEU A 4 -12.63 -1.40 14.67
CA LEU A 4 -11.80 -2.26 13.82
C LEU A 4 -12.24 -3.71 14.04
N ASN A 5 -12.29 -4.51 12.96
CA ASN A 5 -12.69 -5.90 13.05
C ASN A 5 -11.75 -6.68 13.99
N PRO A 6 -12.24 -7.30 15.09
CA PRO A 6 -11.38 -8.02 16.03
C PRO A 6 -10.94 -9.40 15.53
N LYS A 7 -11.60 -9.94 14.51
CA LYS A 7 -11.34 -11.28 13.96
C LYS A 7 -10.73 -11.18 12.55
N GLN A 8 -9.94 -12.18 12.20
CA GLN A 8 -9.49 -12.36 10.83
C GLN A 8 -10.64 -12.74 9.92
N THR A 9 -10.51 -12.40 8.65
CA THR A 9 -11.55 -12.66 7.65
C THR A 9 -10.97 -13.33 6.40
N THR A 10 -11.85 -14.00 5.68
CA THR A 10 -11.60 -14.57 4.35
C THR A 10 -12.86 -14.47 3.49
N LEU A 11 -12.78 -14.89 2.24
CA LEU A 11 -13.94 -15.01 1.36
C LEU A 11 -14.78 -16.23 1.74
N LYS A 12 -16.08 -16.18 1.54
CA LYS A 12 -16.98 -17.31 1.79
C LYS A 12 -16.84 -18.42 0.74
N SER A 13 -16.56 -18.04 -0.50
CA SER A 13 -16.36 -18.95 -1.63
C SER A 13 -15.38 -18.36 -2.64
N PRO A 14 -14.81 -19.15 -3.56
CA PRO A 14 -13.98 -18.60 -4.64
C PRO A 14 -14.76 -17.63 -5.52
N VAL A 15 -14.10 -16.56 -5.93
CA VAL A 15 -14.63 -15.60 -6.91
C VAL A 15 -13.69 -15.47 -8.10
N HIS A 16 -14.28 -15.29 -9.28
CA HIS A 16 -13.55 -15.24 -10.54
C HIS A 16 -13.71 -13.87 -11.20
N ILE A 17 -12.62 -13.39 -11.77
CA ILE A 17 -12.60 -12.19 -12.59
C ILE A 17 -11.60 -12.40 -13.72
N SER A 18 -11.92 -11.93 -14.91
CA SER A 18 -11.04 -12.05 -16.09
C SER A 18 -10.85 -10.69 -16.73
N GLY A 19 -9.70 -10.46 -17.31
CA GLY A 19 -9.40 -9.21 -17.98
C GLY A 19 -8.05 -9.25 -18.69
N VAL A 20 -7.56 -8.08 -19.06
CA VAL A 20 -6.31 -7.91 -19.81
C VAL A 20 -5.28 -7.21 -18.95
N GLY A 21 -4.03 -7.70 -18.96
CA GLY A 21 -2.91 -7.00 -18.33
C GLY A 21 -2.57 -5.72 -19.10
N LEU A 22 -2.37 -4.61 -18.37
CA LEU A 22 -2.12 -3.28 -18.95
C LEU A 22 -0.87 -3.25 -19.84
N HIS A 23 0.22 -3.83 -19.35
CA HIS A 23 1.54 -3.76 -20.00
C HIS A 23 1.77 -4.95 -20.95
N THR A 24 1.35 -6.12 -20.54
CA THR A 24 1.55 -7.36 -21.31
C THR A 24 0.54 -7.57 -22.41
N GLY A 25 -0.67 -7.03 -22.26
CA GLY A 25 -1.80 -7.31 -23.16
C GLY A 25 -2.31 -8.75 -23.08
N ALA A 26 -1.83 -9.53 -22.11
CA ALA A 26 -2.27 -10.91 -21.92
C ALA A 26 -3.68 -10.96 -21.34
N ASN A 27 -4.53 -11.83 -21.87
CA ASN A 27 -5.77 -12.19 -21.22
C ASN A 27 -5.44 -13.08 -20.02
N VAL A 28 -5.96 -12.73 -18.86
CA VAL A 28 -5.71 -13.45 -17.61
C VAL A 28 -7.01 -13.74 -16.88
N ASN A 29 -7.05 -14.91 -16.26
CA ASN A 29 -8.11 -15.31 -15.34
C ASN A 29 -7.57 -15.31 -13.93
N LEU A 30 -8.29 -14.64 -13.07
CA LEU A 30 -7.98 -14.49 -11.66
C LEU A 30 -9.05 -15.21 -10.85
N THR A 31 -8.62 -15.97 -9.85
CA THR A 31 -9.51 -16.55 -8.84
C THR A 31 -9.02 -16.15 -7.46
N LEU A 32 -9.87 -15.44 -6.71
CA LEU A 32 -9.63 -15.17 -5.30
C LEU A 32 -10.24 -16.32 -4.51
N ASN A 33 -9.40 -17.14 -3.87
CA ASN A 33 -9.81 -18.30 -3.09
C ASN A 33 -9.83 -17.97 -1.60
N PRO A 34 -10.82 -18.47 -0.85
CA PRO A 34 -10.75 -18.50 0.61
C PRO A 34 -9.45 -19.11 1.09
N ALA A 35 -8.88 -18.59 2.16
CA ALA A 35 -7.68 -19.13 2.77
C ALA A 35 -7.82 -19.23 4.29
N PRO A 36 -7.09 -20.15 4.95
CA PRO A 36 -7.16 -20.34 6.38
C PRO A 36 -6.57 -19.16 7.16
N GLU A 37 -6.76 -19.17 8.45
CA GLU A 37 -6.18 -18.23 9.39
C GLU A 37 -4.66 -18.07 9.21
N ASN A 38 -4.17 -16.84 9.36
CA ASN A 38 -2.76 -16.50 9.26
C ASN A 38 -2.13 -16.80 7.89
N HIS A 39 -2.96 -16.98 6.85
CA HIS A 39 -2.47 -17.21 5.48
C HIS A 39 -1.90 -15.93 4.88
N GLY A 40 -2.54 -14.78 5.14
CA GLY A 40 -2.23 -13.52 4.47
C GLY A 40 -2.59 -13.56 2.97
N TYR A 41 -1.96 -12.69 2.19
CA TYR A 41 -2.14 -12.66 0.74
C TYR A 41 -1.00 -13.40 0.04
N LYS A 42 -1.35 -14.32 -0.86
CA LYS A 42 -0.39 -15.05 -1.68
C LYS A 42 -0.90 -15.18 -3.09
N PHE A 43 -0.01 -15.03 -4.06
CA PHE A 43 -0.28 -15.22 -5.48
C PHE A 43 0.23 -16.60 -5.91
N ARG A 44 -0.60 -17.37 -6.64
CA ARG A 44 -0.22 -18.65 -7.23
C ARG A 44 -0.31 -18.56 -8.75
N ARG A 45 0.83 -18.75 -9.43
CA ARG A 45 0.95 -18.76 -10.90
C ARG A 45 0.53 -20.11 -11.44
N THR A 46 -0.74 -20.24 -11.79
CA THR A 46 -1.34 -21.52 -12.23
C THR A 46 -0.93 -21.94 -13.65
N ASP A 47 -0.41 -21.02 -14.44
CA ASP A 47 0.12 -21.24 -15.80
C ASP A 47 1.57 -21.78 -15.81
N LEU A 48 2.26 -21.74 -14.68
CA LEU A 48 3.64 -22.21 -14.56
C LEU A 48 3.71 -23.60 -13.93
N GLU A 49 4.73 -24.39 -14.36
CA GLU A 49 4.98 -25.71 -13.80
C GLU A 49 5.16 -25.65 -12.28
N GLY A 50 4.48 -26.54 -11.56
CA GLY A 50 4.50 -26.58 -10.10
C GLY A 50 3.68 -25.49 -9.42
N SER A 51 3.00 -24.63 -10.17
CA SER A 51 2.13 -23.55 -9.66
C SER A 51 2.78 -22.78 -8.50
N PRO A 52 3.93 -22.11 -8.73
CA PRO A 52 4.70 -21.44 -7.68
C PRO A 52 3.90 -20.37 -6.96
N ILE A 53 4.13 -20.28 -5.65
CA ILE A 53 3.47 -19.31 -4.76
C ILE A 53 4.44 -18.16 -4.44
N ILE A 54 3.94 -16.93 -4.56
CA ILE A 54 4.64 -15.68 -4.26
C ILE A 54 3.84 -14.99 -3.17
N GLU A 55 4.44 -14.78 -2.01
CA GLU A 55 3.82 -14.01 -0.92
C GLU A 55 3.71 -12.52 -1.27
N ALA A 56 2.65 -11.87 -0.85
CA ALA A 56 2.51 -10.41 -0.92
C ALA A 56 3.41 -9.76 0.14
N ASP A 57 4.68 -9.64 -0.19
CA ASP A 57 5.74 -9.20 0.72
C ASP A 57 6.63 -8.14 0.06
N CYS A 58 6.84 -7.01 0.75
CA CYS A 58 7.67 -5.93 0.23
C CYS A 58 9.13 -6.33 -0.02
N ASP A 59 9.65 -7.38 0.64
CA ASP A 59 11.00 -7.88 0.41
C ASP A 59 11.11 -8.65 -0.94
N LEU A 60 9.97 -9.04 -1.55
CA LEU A 60 9.89 -9.72 -2.85
C LEU A 60 9.66 -8.77 -4.02
N VAL A 61 9.52 -7.47 -3.77
CA VAL A 61 9.35 -6.47 -4.85
C VAL A 61 10.64 -6.30 -5.62
N THR A 62 10.56 -6.48 -6.94
CA THR A 62 11.71 -6.39 -7.87
C THR A 62 11.60 -5.26 -8.87
N ASP A 63 10.40 -4.76 -9.16
CA ASP A 63 10.17 -3.61 -10.04
C ASP A 63 9.01 -2.75 -9.55
N THR A 64 9.17 -1.44 -9.69
CA THR A 64 8.18 -0.41 -9.30
C THR A 64 8.02 0.67 -10.36
N SER A 65 8.53 0.44 -11.56
CA SER A 65 8.60 1.47 -12.62
C SER A 65 7.23 1.82 -13.20
N ARG A 66 6.29 0.87 -13.24
CA ARG A 66 4.96 1.02 -13.85
C ARG A 66 3.83 0.35 -13.06
N GLY A 67 4.10 -0.03 -11.84
CA GLY A 67 3.25 -0.80 -10.95
C GLY A 67 4.11 -1.69 -10.10
N THR A 68 3.56 -2.33 -9.10
CA THR A 68 4.34 -3.15 -8.18
C THR A 68 4.44 -4.59 -8.67
N THR A 69 5.67 -5.07 -8.89
CA THR A 69 5.98 -6.44 -9.33
C THR A 69 6.65 -7.23 -8.22
N LEU A 70 6.08 -8.38 -7.90
CA LEU A 70 6.63 -9.36 -6.97
C LEU A 70 7.32 -10.49 -7.72
N THR A 71 8.48 -10.92 -7.26
CA THR A 71 9.22 -12.04 -7.86
C THR A 71 9.76 -12.99 -6.78
N LYS A 72 9.56 -14.28 -7.00
CA LYS A 72 10.12 -15.34 -6.14
C LYS A 72 10.45 -16.57 -6.97
N ASN A 73 11.66 -17.10 -6.84
CA ASN A 73 12.11 -18.34 -7.48
C ASN A 73 11.86 -18.38 -9.01
N GLY A 74 12.04 -17.26 -9.70
CA GLY A 74 11.86 -17.13 -11.14
C GLY A 74 10.42 -16.92 -11.60
N ALA A 75 9.43 -17.00 -10.72
CA ALA A 75 8.05 -16.62 -11.01
C ALA A 75 7.81 -15.16 -10.60
N SER A 76 7.01 -14.43 -11.37
CA SER A 76 6.65 -13.04 -11.09
C SER A 76 5.17 -12.78 -11.31
N VAL A 77 4.66 -11.78 -10.61
CA VAL A 77 3.32 -11.19 -10.81
C VAL A 77 3.42 -9.68 -10.67
N SER A 78 2.87 -8.94 -11.63
CA SER A 78 2.92 -7.47 -11.68
C SER A 78 1.54 -6.82 -11.52
N THR A 79 1.55 -5.50 -11.24
CA THR A 79 0.34 -4.67 -11.05
C THR A 79 -0.54 -5.18 -9.91
N VAL A 80 0.10 -5.58 -8.79
CA VAL A 80 -0.60 -6.21 -7.66
C VAL A 80 -1.35 -5.21 -6.76
N GLU A 81 -1.01 -3.95 -6.83
CA GLU A 81 -1.49 -2.88 -5.95
C GLU A 81 -3.00 -2.71 -5.93
N HIS A 82 -3.69 -2.84 -7.07
CA HIS A 82 -5.13 -2.61 -7.16
C HIS A 82 -5.95 -3.70 -6.46
N VAL A 83 -5.58 -4.98 -6.64
CA VAL A 83 -6.25 -6.09 -5.94
C VAL A 83 -5.91 -6.08 -4.46
N LEU A 84 -4.66 -5.78 -4.09
CA LEU A 84 -4.26 -5.67 -2.68
C LEU A 84 -5.00 -4.52 -1.99
N ALA A 85 -5.15 -3.37 -2.66
CA ALA A 85 -5.95 -2.26 -2.14
C ALA A 85 -7.42 -2.66 -1.93
N ALA A 86 -8.01 -3.43 -2.86
CA ALA A 86 -9.37 -3.94 -2.71
C ALA A 86 -9.49 -4.87 -1.49
N LEU A 87 -8.56 -5.81 -1.30
CA LEU A 87 -8.58 -6.73 -0.16
C LEU A 87 -8.45 -5.99 1.18
N VAL A 88 -7.48 -5.06 1.28
CA VAL A 88 -7.32 -4.22 2.49
C VAL A 88 -8.55 -3.36 2.74
N GLY A 89 -9.07 -2.70 1.70
CA GLY A 89 -10.23 -1.81 1.82
C GLY A 89 -11.53 -2.51 2.16
N MET A 90 -11.65 -3.80 1.80
CA MET A 90 -12.78 -4.66 2.16
C MET A 90 -12.52 -5.47 3.43
N GLU A 91 -11.39 -5.22 4.10
CA GLU A 91 -10.98 -5.89 5.34
C GLU A 91 -10.96 -7.43 5.23
N VAL A 92 -10.50 -7.96 4.09
CA VAL A 92 -10.27 -9.40 3.87
C VAL A 92 -8.80 -9.71 4.15
N ASP A 93 -8.51 -10.55 5.15
CA ASP A 93 -7.14 -10.79 5.63
C ASP A 93 -6.43 -11.97 4.95
N ASN A 94 -7.18 -12.99 4.54
CA ASN A 94 -6.61 -14.26 4.11
C ASN A 94 -7.17 -14.68 2.76
N VAL A 95 -6.34 -14.65 1.70
CA VAL A 95 -6.74 -15.00 0.34
C VAL A 95 -5.57 -15.64 -0.41
N LEU A 96 -5.84 -16.76 -1.10
CA LEU A 96 -4.96 -17.31 -2.13
C LEU A 96 -5.45 -16.82 -3.50
N ILE A 97 -4.61 -16.07 -4.20
CA ILE A 97 -4.90 -15.42 -5.47
C ILE A 97 -4.30 -16.27 -6.59
N ASP A 98 -5.14 -17.03 -7.28
CA ASP A 98 -4.74 -17.77 -8.48
C ASP A 98 -4.76 -16.88 -9.70
N ILE A 99 -3.71 -16.92 -10.49
CA ILE A 99 -3.57 -16.19 -11.74
C ILE A 99 -2.88 -17.04 -12.79
N ASP A 100 -3.43 -17.05 -14.00
CA ASP A 100 -2.88 -17.81 -15.15
C ASP A 100 -2.02 -16.95 -16.10
N GLY A 101 -1.44 -15.86 -15.60
CA GLY A 101 -0.60 -14.96 -16.36
C GLY A 101 0.34 -14.11 -15.50
N PRO A 102 1.23 -13.33 -16.13
CA PRO A 102 2.30 -12.60 -15.44
C PRO A 102 1.85 -11.27 -14.79
N GLU A 103 0.65 -10.80 -15.10
CA GLU A 103 0.18 -9.48 -14.70
C GLU A 103 -1.28 -9.52 -14.29
N MET A 104 -1.64 -8.79 -13.22
CA MET A 104 -3.02 -8.64 -12.81
C MET A 104 -3.84 -7.89 -13.88
N PRO A 105 -5.12 -8.26 -14.09
CA PRO A 105 -5.96 -7.56 -15.06
C PRO A 105 -6.20 -6.11 -14.62
N ILE A 106 -6.03 -5.16 -15.54
CA ILE A 106 -6.20 -3.73 -15.25
C ILE A 106 -7.66 -3.32 -15.02
N MET A 107 -8.59 -4.07 -15.56
CA MET A 107 -10.01 -3.79 -15.51
C MET A 107 -10.36 -2.40 -16.06
N ASP A 108 -11.04 -1.58 -15.28
CA ASP A 108 -11.34 -0.18 -15.60
C ASP A 108 -10.26 0.82 -15.09
N GLY A 109 -9.12 0.29 -14.65
CA GLY A 109 -8.03 1.09 -14.08
C GLY A 109 -8.19 1.43 -12.61
N SER A 110 -9.20 0.89 -11.93
CA SER A 110 -9.46 1.11 -10.50
C SER A 110 -9.54 -0.21 -9.72
N SER A 111 -9.69 -0.14 -8.39
CA SER A 111 -9.93 -1.32 -7.55
C SER A 111 -11.41 -1.74 -7.49
N ARG A 112 -12.32 -0.93 -8.04
CA ARG A 112 -13.77 -1.16 -7.93
C ARG A 112 -14.23 -2.52 -8.46
N PRO A 113 -13.77 -3.03 -9.62
CA PRO A 113 -14.20 -4.35 -10.10
C PRO A 113 -13.82 -5.49 -9.15
N PHE A 114 -12.68 -5.40 -8.46
CA PHE A 114 -12.28 -6.36 -7.44
C PHE A 114 -13.17 -6.25 -6.20
N VAL A 115 -13.50 -5.03 -5.77
CA VAL A 115 -14.41 -4.79 -4.64
C VAL A 115 -15.80 -5.39 -4.92
N GLU A 116 -16.32 -5.21 -6.14
CA GLU A 116 -17.63 -5.70 -6.55
C GLU A 116 -17.73 -7.25 -6.47
N VAL A 117 -16.69 -7.97 -6.91
CA VAL A 117 -16.68 -9.44 -6.83
C VAL A 117 -16.46 -9.94 -5.40
N ILE A 118 -15.65 -9.25 -4.59
CA ILE A 118 -15.45 -9.56 -3.17
C ILE A 118 -16.77 -9.38 -2.41
N GLU A 119 -17.48 -8.29 -2.64
CA GLU A 119 -18.76 -8.00 -1.99
C GLU A 119 -19.83 -9.02 -2.36
N ALA A 120 -19.90 -9.41 -3.63
CA ALA A 120 -20.87 -10.40 -4.11
C ALA A 120 -20.67 -11.81 -3.51
N CYS A 121 -19.42 -12.12 -3.08
CA CYS A 121 -19.06 -13.40 -2.48
C CYS A 121 -19.44 -13.53 -1.00
N GLU A 122 -19.66 -12.42 -0.30
CA GLU A 122 -19.70 -12.32 1.16
C GLU A 122 -18.34 -12.61 1.83
N ILE A 123 -18.09 -11.99 2.96
CA ILE A 123 -16.88 -12.14 3.76
C ILE A 123 -17.20 -13.01 4.96
N LEU A 124 -16.36 -14.01 5.23
CA LEU A 124 -16.47 -14.95 6.34
C LEU A 124 -15.49 -14.54 7.44
N GLU A 125 -15.99 -14.42 8.66
CA GLU A 125 -15.18 -14.25 9.86
C GLU A 125 -14.57 -15.59 10.27
N LEU A 126 -13.28 -15.58 10.65
CA LEU A 126 -12.52 -16.72 11.12
C LEU A 126 -12.41 -16.70 12.66
N GLU A 127 -11.93 -17.80 13.26
CA GLU A 127 -11.79 -17.87 14.72
C GLU A 127 -10.60 -17.06 15.26
N ALA A 128 -9.53 -16.92 14.46
CA ALA A 128 -8.32 -16.22 14.89
C ALA A 128 -8.54 -14.72 15.09
N GLU A 129 -7.93 -14.18 16.13
CA GLU A 129 -7.89 -12.75 16.39
C GLU A 129 -7.12 -12.01 15.26
N ARG A 130 -7.60 -10.83 14.89
CA ARG A 130 -6.93 -9.97 13.92
C ARG A 130 -5.84 -9.16 14.61
N GLU A 131 -4.61 -9.49 14.32
CA GLU A 131 -3.46 -8.75 14.83
C GLU A 131 -3.20 -7.50 14.00
N TYR A 132 -2.82 -6.40 14.68
CA TYR A 132 -2.45 -5.14 14.06
C TYR A 132 -1.05 -4.73 14.46
N PHE A 133 -0.30 -4.22 13.48
CA PHE A 133 0.90 -3.48 13.78
C PHE A 133 0.54 -2.03 14.16
N GLU A 134 0.58 -1.74 15.44
CA GLU A 134 0.41 -0.38 15.95
C GLU A 134 1.71 0.39 15.78
N ILE A 135 1.68 1.52 15.05
CA ILE A 135 2.86 2.39 14.87
C ILE A 135 3.31 2.89 16.25
N PRO A 136 4.52 2.52 16.72
CA PRO A 136 4.91 2.79 18.11
C PRO A 136 5.42 4.23 18.33
N TYR A 137 5.93 4.87 17.29
CA TYR A 137 6.48 6.22 17.25
C TYR A 137 6.51 6.73 15.81
N ASN A 138 6.82 8.01 15.61
CA ASN A 138 6.90 8.57 14.26
C ASN A 138 7.98 7.87 13.43
N ILE A 139 7.58 7.29 12.30
CA ILE A 139 8.47 6.66 11.33
C ILE A 139 8.52 7.57 10.11
N ASN A 140 9.67 8.20 9.86
CA ASN A 140 9.87 9.12 8.74
C ASN A 140 10.62 8.45 7.59
N PHE A 141 10.27 8.80 6.37
CA PHE A 141 10.97 8.43 5.15
C PHE A 141 11.08 9.66 4.25
N THR A 142 12.28 9.91 3.72
CA THR A 142 12.55 11.03 2.81
C THR A 142 13.37 10.51 1.63
N ASP A 143 12.97 10.90 0.43
CA ASP A 143 13.72 10.75 -0.80
C ASP A 143 13.92 12.17 -1.36
N GLU A 144 15.12 12.71 -1.18
CA GLU A 144 15.43 14.08 -1.55
C GLU A 144 15.45 14.28 -3.06
N GLU A 145 15.87 13.28 -3.82
CA GLU A 145 15.94 13.32 -5.27
C GLU A 145 14.55 13.49 -5.90
N ASN A 146 13.59 12.68 -5.44
CA ASN A 146 12.21 12.70 -5.92
C ASN A 146 11.31 13.63 -5.10
N LYS A 147 11.85 14.32 -4.09
CA LYS A 147 11.14 15.22 -3.17
C LYS A 147 9.96 14.53 -2.48
N VAL A 148 10.14 13.26 -2.12
CA VAL A 148 9.13 12.46 -1.43
C VAL A 148 9.35 12.55 0.08
N GLU A 149 8.27 12.78 0.81
CA GLU A 149 8.25 12.70 2.26
C GLU A 149 7.08 11.84 2.71
N ILE A 150 7.35 10.84 3.55
CA ILE A 150 6.33 9.97 4.13
C ILE A 150 6.56 9.88 5.64
N ILE A 151 5.49 10.04 6.42
CA ILE A 151 5.52 9.87 7.86
C ILE A 151 4.38 8.96 8.31
N ALA A 152 4.67 7.99 9.18
CA ALA A 152 3.66 7.28 9.95
C ALA A 152 3.70 7.75 11.41
N MET A 153 2.53 7.98 12.00
CA MET A 153 2.34 8.48 13.36
C MET A 153 1.42 7.54 14.14
N PRO A 154 1.63 7.40 15.47
CA PRO A 154 0.77 6.59 16.33
C PRO A 154 -0.68 7.14 16.37
N VAL A 155 -1.64 6.33 15.92
CA VAL A 155 -3.08 6.59 16.03
C VAL A 155 -3.79 5.22 16.10
N ASN A 156 -4.86 5.12 16.89
CA ASN A 156 -5.63 3.87 17.07
C ASN A 156 -6.60 3.55 15.90
N ASP A 157 -6.22 3.91 14.69
CA ASP A 157 -7.02 3.73 13.49
C ASP A 157 -6.08 3.65 12.28
N TYR A 158 -6.56 3.19 11.10
CA TYR A 158 -5.78 3.26 9.88
C TYR A 158 -6.25 4.43 9.03
N ARG A 159 -5.43 5.48 8.97
CA ARG A 159 -5.71 6.72 8.25
C ARG A 159 -4.59 7.03 7.27
N LEU A 160 -4.96 7.48 6.09
CA LEU A 160 -4.01 7.87 5.06
C LEU A 160 -4.36 9.23 4.49
N THR A 161 -3.32 10.01 4.22
CA THR A 161 -3.41 11.28 3.49
C THR A 161 -2.28 11.33 2.48
N VAL A 162 -2.59 11.62 1.23
CA VAL A 162 -1.60 11.86 0.18
C VAL A 162 -1.75 13.29 -0.35
N MET A 163 -0.62 13.94 -0.59
CA MET A 163 -0.50 15.21 -1.28
C MET A 163 0.38 14.98 -2.50
N VAL A 164 -0.10 15.36 -3.66
CA VAL A 164 0.61 15.23 -4.92
C VAL A 164 0.70 16.59 -5.59
N ASP A 165 1.84 16.83 -6.19
CA ASP A 165 2.08 18.00 -7.01
C ASP A 165 2.67 17.50 -8.32
N TYR A 166 1.87 17.58 -9.36
CA TYR A 166 2.24 17.03 -10.66
C TYR A 166 3.09 17.97 -11.51
N ASN A 167 3.37 19.18 -10.99
CA ASN A 167 4.05 20.23 -11.75
C ASN A 167 3.38 20.48 -13.13
N SER A 168 2.07 20.33 -13.18
CA SER A 168 1.23 20.44 -14.35
C SER A 168 0.20 21.54 -14.14
N ALA A 169 0.02 22.43 -15.10
CA ALA A 169 -1.00 23.47 -15.05
C ALA A 169 -2.43 22.90 -15.02
N VAL A 170 -2.61 21.69 -15.52
CA VAL A 170 -3.89 20.98 -15.58
C VAL A 170 -4.26 20.37 -14.24
N LEU A 171 -3.36 19.58 -13.65
CA LEU A 171 -3.62 18.88 -12.39
C LEU A 171 -3.26 19.70 -11.16
N GLY A 172 -2.20 20.53 -11.25
CA GLY A 172 -1.72 21.30 -10.12
C GLY A 172 -1.34 20.43 -8.92
N SER A 173 -1.54 20.99 -7.73
CA SER A 173 -1.41 20.26 -6.46
C SER A 173 -2.77 19.72 -6.04
N GLN A 174 -2.84 18.46 -5.71
CA GLN A 174 -4.03 17.78 -5.25
C GLN A 174 -3.76 17.02 -3.94
N HIS A 175 -4.80 16.74 -3.19
CA HIS A 175 -4.72 15.87 -2.02
C HIS A 175 -5.92 14.93 -1.97
N ALA A 176 -5.72 13.79 -1.30
CA ALA A 176 -6.78 12.85 -0.96
C ALA A 176 -6.50 12.27 0.44
N ALA A 177 -7.56 11.98 1.18
CA ALA A 177 -7.46 11.39 2.50
C ALA A 177 -8.62 10.45 2.76
N ILE A 178 -8.36 9.42 3.58
CA ILE A 178 -9.39 8.63 4.27
C ILE A 178 -9.07 8.60 5.76
N THR A 179 -10.12 8.63 6.56
CA THR A 179 -10.03 8.58 8.03
C THR A 179 -10.45 7.22 8.59
N SER A 180 -11.03 6.39 7.75
CA SER A 180 -11.46 5.02 8.06
C SER A 180 -11.51 4.18 6.79
N MET A 181 -11.19 2.88 6.86
CA MET A 181 -11.33 1.95 5.74
C MET A 181 -12.78 1.80 5.26
N ALA A 182 -13.77 2.09 6.09
CA ALA A 182 -15.17 2.12 5.65
C ALA A 182 -15.46 3.12 4.50
N GLU A 183 -14.61 4.13 4.33
CA GLU A 183 -14.71 5.09 3.22
C GLU A 183 -14.15 4.54 1.90
N PHE A 184 -13.28 3.51 1.96
CA PHE A 184 -12.53 3.00 0.80
C PHE A 184 -13.43 2.64 -0.36
N LYS A 185 -14.46 1.83 -0.11
CA LYS A 185 -15.37 1.34 -1.16
C LYS A 185 -15.98 2.46 -1.99
N LYS A 186 -16.41 3.54 -1.34
CA LYS A 186 -17.12 4.65 -2.01
C LYS A 186 -16.17 5.71 -2.55
N GLU A 187 -15.15 6.05 -1.79
CA GLU A 187 -14.34 7.25 -2.03
C GLU A 187 -13.02 6.95 -2.78
N ILE A 188 -12.49 5.73 -2.65
CA ILE A 188 -11.16 5.39 -3.17
C ILE A 188 -11.21 4.30 -4.24
N SER A 189 -11.94 3.19 -3.98
CA SER A 189 -11.96 2.05 -4.90
C SER A 189 -12.36 2.41 -6.33
N PRO A 190 -13.23 3.42 -6.61
CA PRO A 190 -13.60 3.77 -7.97
C PRO A 190 -12.57 4.65 -8.69
N CYS A 191 -11.49 5.09 -8.04
CA CYS A 191 -10.55 6.03 -8.64
C CYS A 191 -9.60 5.30 -9.59
N ARG A 192 -9.58 5.76 -10.84
CA ARG A 192 -8.84 5.13 -11.94
C ARG A 192 -7.42 5.65 -12.02
N THR A 193 -6.55 4.80 -12.56
CA THR A 193 -5.19 5.17 -12.94
C THR A 193 -5.21 6.27 -14.02
N PHE A 194 -4.09 6.98 -14.12
CA PHE A 194 -3.93 8.08 -15.07
C PHE A 194 -2.50 8.09 -15.61
N CYS A 195 -2.34 8.71 -16.78
CA CYS A 195 -1.04 9.02 -17.36
C CYS A 195 -1.09 10.37 -18.06
N PHE A 196 0.06 10.98 -18.28
CA PHE A 196 0.15 12.13 -19.16
C PHE A 196 0.21 11.70 -20.62
N LEU A 197 -0.27 12.56 -21.53
CA LEU A 197 -0.30 12.24 -22.95
C LEU A 197 1.10 11.91 -23.50
N HIS A 198 2.13 12.65 -23.10
CA HIS A 198 3.51 12.40 -23.53
C HIS A 198 4.04 11.03 -23.02
N GLU A 199 3.61 10.58 -21.84
CA GLU A 199 3.93 9.25 -21.32
C GLU A 199 3.21 8.17 -22.12
N LEU A 200 1.93 8.37 -22.44
CA LEU A 200 1.15 7.45 -23.27
C LEU A 200 1.78 7.27 -24.64
N GLU A 201 2.20 8.35 -25.29
CA GLU A 201 2.89 8.31 -26.57
C GLU A 201 4.22 7.53 -26.49
N TYR A 202 5.00 7.78 -25.45
CA TYR A 202 6.23 7.03 -25.21
C TYR A 202 5.94 5.54 -25.05
N LEU A 203 4.93 5.17 -24.26
CA LEU A 203 4.52 3.79 -24.02
C LEU A 203 4.06 3.09 -25.29
N LEU A 204 3.27 3.78 -26.12
CA LEU A 204 2.80 3.26 -27.42
C LEU A 204 3.96 3.08 -28.40
N ASN A 205 4.83 4.08 -28.56
CA ASN A 205 5.93 4.03 -29.50
C ASN A 205 6.97 2.95 -29.14
N ASN A 206 7.09 2.60 -27.87
CA ASN A 206 7.99 1.55 -27.38
C ASN A 206 7.31 0.20 -27.15
N ASN A 207 6.03 0.05 -27.51
CA ASN A 207 5.25 -1.18 -27.34
C ASN A 207 5.20 -1.67 -25.88
N LEU A 208 5.15 -0.73 -24.93
CA LEU A 208 5.18 -0.98 -23.49
C LEU A 208 3.78 -1.03 -22.86
N ILE A 209 2.72 -0.72 -23.61
CA ILE A 209 1.33 -0.78 -23.21
C ILE A 209 0.55 -1.50 -24.31
N LYS A 210 0.26 -2.77 -24.08
CA LYS A 210 -0.41 -3.63 -25.07
C LYS A 210 -1.89 -3.86 -24.76
N GLY A 211 -2.25 -3.78 -23.49
CA GLY A 211 -3.63 -3.89 -23.01
C GLY A 211 -4.24 -2.55 -22.59
N GLY A 212 -3.50 -1.44 -22.78
CA GLY A 212 -4.00 -0.10 -22.52
C GLY A 212 -5.08 0.30 -23.51
N ASP A 213 -6.18 0.79 -22.98
CA ASP A 213 -7.27 1.40 -23.74
C ASP A 213 -7.60 2.76 -23.09
N LEU A 214 -8.12 3.67 -23.87
CA LEU A 214 -8.63 4.95 -23.37
C LEU A 214 -9.81 4.80 -22.39
N ASN A 215 -10.30 3.57 -22.13
CA ASN A 215 -11.34 3.30 -21.13
C ASN A 215 -10.77 2.91 -19.77
N ASN A 216 -9.49 2.56 -19.65
CA ASN A 216 -8.90 2.05 -18.41
C ASN A 216 -7.87 2.98 -17.77
N ALA A 217 -7.65 4.17 -18.36
CA ALA A 217 -6.80 5.20 -17.77
C ALA A 217 -7.30 6.60 -18.13
N ILE A 218 -7.17 7.53 -17.20
CA ILE A 218 -7.39 8.96 -17.44
C ILE A 218 -6.14 9.49 -18.14
N VAL A 219 -6.30 10.14 -19.30
CA VAL A 219 -5.19 10.76 -20.02
C VAL A 219 -5.20 12.27 -19.81
N VAL A 220 -4.16 12.78 -19.19
CA VAL A 220 -3.97 14.21 -18.90
C VAL A 220 -3.17 14.85 -20.01
N VAL A 221 -3.69 15.94 -20.55
CA VAL A 221 -3.08 16.71 -21.63
C VAL A 221 -2.61 18.05 -21.06
N ASP A 222 -1.34 18.16 -20.77
CA ASP A 222 -0.70 19.32 -20.12
C ASP A 222 0.10 20.22 -21.08
N ARG A 223 -0.09 20.02 -22.37
CA ARG A 223 0.49 20.79 -23.48
C ARG A 223 -0.53 21.07 -24.58
N ASP A 224 -0.23 21.98 -25.45
CA ASP A 224 -0.99 22.16 -26.69
C ASP A 224 -0.83 20.94 -27.58
N VAL A 225 -1.93 20.48 -28.17
CA VAL A 225 -2.01 19.29 -29.02
C VAL A 225 -2.70 19.66 -30.33
N GLU A 226 -2.07 19.31 -31.44
CA GLU A 226 -2.65 19.51 -32.76
C GLU A 226 -3.73 18.45 -33.07
N GLN A 227 -4.74 18.82 -33.85
CA GLN A 227 -5.85 17.92 -34.21
C GLN A 227 -5.35 16.63 -34.88
N ILE A 228 -4.32 16.70 -35.68
CA ILE A 228 -3.73 15.52 -36.35
C ILE A 228 -3.19 14.48 -35.37
N GLU A 229 -2.69 14.92 -34.20
CA GLU A 229 -2.20 14.05 -33.14
C GLU A 229 -3.38 13.37 -32.43
N LEU A 230 -4.46 14.09 -32.17
CA LEU A 230 -5.70 13.53 -31.60
C LEU A 230 -6.36 12.53 -32.53
N ASP A 231 -6.37 12.82 -33.84
CA ASP A 231 -6.91 11.91 -34.86
C ASP A 231 -6.10 10.60 -34.93
N ARG A 232 -4.76 10.68 -34.82
CA ARG A 232 -3.90 9.51 -34.73
C ARG A 232 -4.19 8.69 -33.48
N LEU A 233 -4.40 9.31 -32.33
CA LEU A 233 -4.78 8.61 -31.11
C LEU A 233 -6.14 7.92 -31.26
N ALA A 234 -7.10 8.59 -31.89
CA ALA A 234 -8.41 8.02 -32.19
C ALA A 234 -8.29 6.75 -33.06
N GLU A 235 -7.44 6.77 -34.08
CA GLU A 235 -7.14 5.61 -34.92
C GLU A 235 -6.49 4.46 -34.13
N VAL A 236 -5.43 4.75 -33.36
CA VAL A 236 -4.69 3.75 -32.56
C VAL A 236 -5.60 3.03 -31.57
N PHE A 237 -6.52 3.77 -30.92
CA PHE A 237 -7.43 3.21 -29.93
C PHE A 237 -8.81 2.85 -30.50
N ASN A 238 -8.97 2.89 -31.82
CA ASN A 238 -10.24 2.59 -32.52
C ASN A 238 -11.43 3.35 -31.95
N LYS A 239 -11.25 4.64 -31.71
CA LYS A 239 -12.28 5.56 -31.20
C LYS A 239 -12.78 6.48 -32.33
N PRO A 240 -14.06 6.84 -32.34
CA PRO A 240 -14.62 7.69 -33.41
C PRO A 240 -14.03 9.11 -33.41
N LYS A 241 -13.70 9.64 -32.25
CA LYS A 241 -13.10 10.96 -32.07
C LYS A 241 -12.46 11.08 -30.69
N VAL A 242 -11.32 11.79 -30.61
CA VAL A 242 -10.66 12.16 -29.36
C VAL A 242 -10.51 13.68 -29.33
N GLU A 243 -10.87 14.28 -28.24
CA GLU A 243 -10.81 15.73 -28.01
C GLU A 243 -10.26 16.02 -26.62
N VAL A 244 -9.64 17.18 -26.42
CA VAL A 244 -9.23 17.66 -25.10
C VAL A 244 -10.38 18.43 -24.49
N THR A 245 -10.80 18.04 -23.29
CA THR A 245 -11.85 18.77 -22.55
C THR A 245 -11.33 20.09 -22.00
N GLN A 246 -12.23 20.95 -21.52
CA GLN A 246 -11.88 22.22 -20.87
C GLN A 246 -10.98 22.03 -19.63
N HIS A 247 -10.94 20.83 -19.06
CA HIS A 247 -10.11 20.49 -17.90
C HIS A 247 -8.77 19.86 -18.28
N GLY A 248 -8.37 19.91 -19.55
CA GLY A 248 -7.10 19.35 -20.02
C GLY A 248 -7.02 17.82 -19.92
N ILE A 249 -8.14 17.12 -20.08
CA ILE A 249 -8.25 15.66 -20.06
C ILE A 249 -8.86 15.22 -21.37
N LEU A 250 -8.43 14.08 -21.92
CA LEU A 250 -9.08 13.53 -23.08
C LEU A 250 -10.55 13.19 -22.79
N ASN A 251 -11.43 13.41 -23.78
CA ASN A 251 -12.87 13.20 -23.64
C ASN A 251 -13.31 11.73 -23.62
N ASN A 252 -12.36 10.81 -23.53
CA ASN A 252 -12.60 9.37 -23.44
C ASN A 252 -13.29 8.97 -22.13
N LEU A 253 -13.03 9.71 -21.05
CA LEU A 253 -13.57 9.46 -19.71
C LEU A 253 -13.96 10.78 -19.01
N GLU A 254 -15.03 10.71 -18.23
CA GLU A 254 -15.36 11.77 -17.26
C GLU A 254 -14.73 11.43 -15.90
N LEU A 255 -14.22 12.43 -15.20
CA LEU A 255 -13.70 12.24 -13.84
C LEU A 255 -14.82 11.85 -12.89
N ARG A 256 -14.59 10.81 -12.10
CA ARG A 256 -15.49 10.39 -11.00
C ARG A 256 -15.38 11.32 -9.80
N PHE A 257 -14.21 11.93 -9.61
CA PHE A 257 -13.92 12.95 -8.59
C PHE A 257 -12.99 14.01 -9.19
N GLN A 258 -13.13 15.26 -8.76
CA GLN A 258 -12.23 16.33 -9.23
C GLN A 258 -10.75 16.06 -8.94
N ASN A 259 -10.48 15.37 -7.82
CA ASN A 259 -9.15 14.95 -7.38
C ASN A 259 -8.91 13.44 -7.58
N GLU A 260 -9.51 12.85 -8.61
CA GLU A 260 -9.39 11.40 -8.89
C GLU A 260 -7.93 10.94 -9.00
N PRO A 261 -6.99 11.68 -9.64
CA PRO A 261 -5.57 11.32 -9.65
C PRO A 261 -4.94 11.20 -8.25
N ALA A 262 -5.22 12.12 -7.33
CA ALA A 262 -4.72 12.03 -5.97
C ALA A 262 -5.34 10.87 -5.19
N ARG A 263 -6.62 10.59 -5.40
CA ARG A 263 -7.33 9.45 -4.81
C ARG A 263 -6.76 8.13 -5.32
N HIS A 264 -6.40 8.06 -6.59
CA HIS A 264 -5.72 6.89 -7.14
C HIS A 264 -4.34 6.70 -6.51
N LYS A 265 -3.55 7.75 -6.29
CA LYS A 265 -2.29 7.64 -5.55
C LYS A 265 -2.45 7.16 -4.11
N LEU A 266 -3.58 7.47 -3.48
CA LEU A 266 -3.93 6.93 -2.18
C LEU A 266 -4.32 5.45 -2.27
N LEU A 267 -5.03 5.03 -3.32
CA LEU A 267 -5.32 3.63 -3.63
C LEU A 267 -4.03 2.82 -3.79
N ASP A 268 -3.10 3.31 -4.63
CA ASP A 268 -1.78 2.70 -4.83
C ASP A 268 -1.05 2.51 -3.51
N MET A 269 -1.04 3.54 -2.66
CA MET A 269 -0.38 3.48 -1.36
C MET A 269 -1.01 2.45 -0.42
N ILE A 270 -2.33 2.29 -0.41
CA ILE A 270 -3.01 1.24 0.37
C ILE A 270 -2.56 -0.15 -0.10
N GLY A 271 -2.52 -0.38 -1.40
CA GLY A 271 -2.09 -1.65 -1.99
C GLY A 271 -0.62 -1.97 -1.74
N ASP A 272 0.26 -0.98 -1.93
CA ASP A 272 1.70 -1.15 -1.69
C ASP A 272 2.02 -1.39 -0.20
N LEU A 273 1.30 -0.73 0.71
CA LEU A 273 1.47 -0.93 2.16
C LEU A 273 0.90 -2.27 2.65
N ALA A 274 0.00 -2.91 1.91
CA ALA A 274 -0.42 -4.28 2.21
C ALA A 274 0.76 -5.27 2.22
N LEU A 275 1.82 -4.95 1.47
CA LEU A 275 3.05 -5.74 1.38
C LEU A 275 3.89 -5.74 2.67
N VAL A 276 3.52 -4.97 3.69
CA VAL A 276 4.07 -5.09 5.05
C VAL A 276 3.74 -6.45 5.65
N GLY A 277 2.62 -7.06 5.25
CA GLY A 277 2.17 -8.39 5.64
C GLY A 277 1.36 -8.43 6.95
N MET A 278 0.97 -7.27 7.49
CA MET A 278 0.12 -7.14 8.68
C MET A 278 -0.71 -5.86 8.58
N PRO A 279 -1.99 -5.87 8.97
CA PRO A 279 -2.80 -4.65 9.08
C PRO A 279 -2.15 -3.61 9.99
N ILE A 280 -2.18 -2.35 9.56
CA ILE A 280 -1.51 -1.24 10.27
C ILE A 280 -2.54 -0.43 11.05
N LYS A 281 -2.20 0.00 12.26
CA LYS A 281 -2.83 1.11 12.98
C LYS A 281 -1.87 2.28 13.04
N GLY A 282 -2.26 3.39 12.44
CA GLY A 282 -1.46 4.61 12.39
C GLY A 282 -2.03 5.60 11.38
N GLN A 283 -1.65 6.86 11.52
CA GLN A 283 -1.86 7.89 10.52
C GLN A 283 -0.64 7.93 9.60
N ILE A 284 -0.84 7.71 8.30
CA ILE A 284 0.21 7.85 7.30
C ILE A 284 -0.07 9.09 6.45
N MET A 285 0.91 9.95 6.33
CA MET A 285 0.87 11.13 5.47
C MET A 285 2.03 11.07 4.49
N ALA A 286 1.74 11.27 3.22
CA ALA A 286 2.72 11.20 2.14
C ALA A 286 2.62 12.41 1.22
N ALA A 287 3.76 13.02 0.95
CA ALA A 287 3.93 14.02 -0.10
C ALA A 287 4.63 13.38 -1.30
N ARG A 288 4.02 13.49 -2.48
CA ARG A 288 4.49 12.95 -3.78
C ARG A 288 4.80 11.43 -3.74
N PRO A 289 3.92 10.58 -3.17
CA PRO A 289 4.16 9.14 -3.14
C PRO A 289 4.14 8.53 -4.55
N GLY A 290 4.90 7.45 -4.71
CA GLY A 290 4.90 6.57 -5.88
C GLY A 290 5.26 5.16 -5.46
N HIS A 291 5.12 4.15 -6.33
CA HIS A 291 5.35 2.73 -5.96
C HIS A 291 6.73 2.51 -5.32
N ALA A 292 7.80 3.09 -5.88
CA ALA A 292 9.15 2.97 -5.34
C ALA A 292 9.24 3.47 -3.88
N SER A 293 8.73 4.65 -3.60
CA SER A 293 8.74 5.24 -2.26
C SER A 293 7.79 4.53 -1.30
N ASN A 294 6.62 4.09 -1.78
CA ASN A 294 5.66 3.31 -0.99
C ASN A 294 6.27 1.99 -0.54
N VAL A 295 6.91 1.26 -1.45
CA VAL A 295 7.60 -0.01 -1.16
C VAL A 295 8.80 0.19 -0.24
N ALA A 296 9.61 1.23 -0.45
CA ALA A 296 10.72 1.57 0.44
C ALA A 296 10.22 1.89 1.85
N PHE A 297 9.11 2.61 1.97
CA PHE A 297 8.46 2.91 3.24
C PHE A 297 7.84 1.66 3.88
N ALA A 298 7.21 0.77 3.11
CA ALA A 298 6.71 -0.53 3.59
C ALA A 298 7.84 -1.38 4.19
N LYS A 299 9.01 -1.45 3.53
CA LYS A 299 10.21 -2.11 4.06
C LYS A 299 10.65 -1.51 5.40
N LYS A 300 10.62 -0.18 5.53
CA LYS A 300 10.96 0.52 6.77
C LYS A 300 9.97 0.20 7.90
N ILE A 301 8.67 0.25 7.62
CA ILE A 301 7.63 -0.17 8.58
C ILE A 301 7.86 -1.62 9.01
N LYS A 302 8.11 -2.53 8.07
CA LYS A 302 8.35 -3.95 8.35
C LYS A 302 9.59 -4.19 9.22
N GLN A 303 10.65 -3.42 9.04
CA GLN A 303 11.84 -3.47 9.92
C GLN A 303 11.50 -3.06 11.36
N VAL A 304 10.74 -1.98 11.54
CA VAL A 304 10.26 -1.55 12.86
C VAL A 304 9.35 -2.61 13.46
N MET A 305 8.41 -3.15 12.68
CA MET A 305 7.49 -4.21 13.10
C MET A 305 8.26 -5.45 13.60
N LYS A 306 9.22 -5.97 12.82
CA LYS A 306 10.06 -7.11 13.21
C LYS A 306 10.81 -6.83 14.53
N LYS A 307 11.31 -5.62 14.73
CA LYS A 307 12.01 -5.20 15.94
C LYS A 307 11.06 -5.19 17.15
N GLU A 308 9.87 -4.60 17.00
CA GLU A 308 8.90 -4.52 18.11
C GLU A 308 8.30 -5.89 18.47
N LEU A 309 8.05 -6.76 17.48
CA LEU A 309 7.61 -8.15 17.73
C LEU A 309 8.67 -8.95 18.51
N ARG A 310 9.95 -8.84 18.14
CA ARG A 310 11.04 -9.46 18.91
C ARG A 310 11.10 -8.93 20.36
N ARG A 311 10.99 -7.62 20.53
CA ARG A 311 10.97 -7.03 21.88
C ARG A 311 9.82 -7.56 22.74
N LYS A 312 8.61 -7.75 22.14
CA LYS A 312 7.47 -8.38 22.83
C LYS A 312 7.76 -9.82 23.20
N GLN A 313 8.34 -10.61 22.28
CA GLN A 313 8.72 -12.00 22.54
C GLN A 313 9.80 -12.13 23.63
N ASP A 314 10.78 -11.24 23.63
CA ASP A 314 11.84 -11.19 24.64
C ASP A 314 11.35 -10.65 26.00
N GLY A 315 10.07 -10.29 26.12
CA GLY A 315 9.48 -9.73 27.33
C GLY A 315 10.03 -8.35 27.71
N VAL A 316 10.65 -7.64 26.76
CA VAL A 316 11.20 -6.30 26.99
C VAL A 316 10.05 -5.30 26.98
N PRO A 317 9.76 -4.61 28.10
CA PRO A 317 8.69 -3.62 28.15
C PRO A 317 8.94 -2.45 27.21
N ASN A 318 7.85 -1.85 26.71
CA ASN A 318 7.93 -0.61 25.95
C ASN A 318 8.48 0.50 26.83
N TYR A 319 9.50 1.21 26.32
CA TYR A 319 10.04 2.39 26.95
C TYR A 319 9.55 3.65 26.28
N ASN A 320 8.80 4.46 27.01
CA ASN A 320 8.46 5.81 26.58
C ASN A 320 9.40 6.81 27.29
N PRO A 321 10.31 7.50 26.56
CA PRO A 321 11.26 8.43 27.15
C PRO A 321 10.59 9.63 27.85
N ASN A 322 9.33 9.93 27.53
CA ASN A 322 8.55 11.03 28.11
C ASN A 322 7.77 10.63 29.37
N GLU A 323 7.72 9.34 29.69
CA GLU A 323 7.10 8.87 30.93
C GLU A 323 8.07 8.97 32.11
N LYS A 324 7.50 9.28 33.29
CA LYS A 324 8.27 9.32 34.51
C LYS A 324 8.70 7.90 34.89
N PRO A 325 10.00 7.62 35.07
CA PRO A 325 10.46 6.31 35.47
C PRO A 325 9.98 5.95 36.87
N LEU A 326 9.88 4.65 37.16
CA LEU A 326 9.56 4.16 38.50
C LEU A 326 10.62 4.62 39.52
N TYR A 327 11.91 4.52 39.15
CA TYR A 327 13.05 5.05 39.88
C TYR A 327 13.98 5.80 38.93
N ALA A 328 14.25 7.06 39.20
CA ALA A 328 15.28 7.84 38.52
C ALA A 328 16.67 7.56 39.11
N THR A 329 17.73 7.99 38.46
CA THR A 329 19.12 7.81 38.87
C THR A 329 19.35 8.15 40.33
N LYS A 330 18.82 9.27 40.84
CA LYS A 330 18.93 9.70 42.23
C LYS A 330 18.28 8.74 43.21
N ASP A 331 17.23 8.05 42.82
CA ASP A 331 16.53 7.08 43.67
C ASP A 331 17.27 5.75 43.67
N ILE A 332 17.83 5.35 42.53
CA ILE A 332 18.67 4.14 42.41
C ILE A 332 19.91 4.27 43.31
N MET A 333 20.56 5.43 43.31
CA MET A 333 21.74 5.72 44.14
C MET A 333 21.45 5.69 45.67
N LYS A 334 20.19 5.79 46.10
CA LYS A 334 19.82 5.59 47.49
C LYS A 334 19.66 4.12 47.87
N ILE A 335 19.42 3.26 46.88
CA ILE A 335 19.16 1.84 47.06
C ILE A 335 20.44 1.01 46.84
N LEU A 336 21.22 1.38 45.79
CA LEU A 336 22.47 0.69 45.45
C LEU A 336 23.69 1.44 45.99
N PRO A 337 24.69 0.73 46.52
CA PRO A 337 25.92 1.36 47.02
C PRO A 337 26.84 1.88 45.88
N HIS A 338 26.41 1.76 44.65
CA HIS A 338 27.20 2.09 43.45
C HIS A 338 26.99 3.54 43.05
N ALA A 339 28.10 4.22 42.73
CA ALA A 339 28.11 5.56 42.16
C ALA A 339 28.84 5.53 40.78
N HIS A 340 28.80 6.63 40.05
CA HIS A 340 29.56 6.78 38.82
C HIS A 340 31.08 6.50 39.08
N PRO A 341 31.80 5.75 38.24
CA PRO A 341 31.37 5.19 36.95
C PRO A 341 30.70 3.79 37.03
N PHE A 342 30.52 3.23 38.21
CA PHE A 342 30.01 1.85 38.36
C PHE A 342 28.48 1.75 38.44
N LEU A 343 27.77 2.86 38.30
CA LEU A 343 26.30 2.86 38.22
C LEU A 343 25.88 2.50 36.78
N LEU A 344 25.57 1.22 36.56
CA LEU A 344 25.26 0.64 35.23
C LEU A 344 23.78 0.76 34.86
N VAL A 345 22.95 1.44 35.66
CA VAL A 345 21.51 1.65 35.41
C VAL A 345 21.15 3.11 35.69
N ASP A 346 20.53 3.76 34.71
CA ASP A 346 20.11 5.17 34.82
C ASP A 346 18.68 5.34 35.29
N LYS A 347 17.80 4.39 34.90
CA LYS A 347 16.36 4.42 35.25
C LYS A 347 15.84 3.02 35.45
N ILE A 348 14.87 2.83 36.34
CA ILE A 348 14.04 1.63 36.43
C ILE A 348 12.64 2.01 35.91
N ILE A 349 12.14 1.28 34.92
CA ILE A 349 10.86 1.56 34.26
C ILE A 349 9.75 0.57 34.64
N ALA A 350 10.13 -0.66 35.02
CA ALA A 350 9.19 -1.67 35.50
C ALA A 350 9.84 -2.54 36.59
N LYS A 351 9.02 -3.06 37.50
CA LYS A 351 9.42 -3.97 38.57
C LYS A 351 8.27 -4.93 38.85
N SER A 352 8.60 -6.22 38.94
CA SER A 352 7.71 -7.26 39.46
C SER A 352 8.33 -7.90 40.70
N GLU A 353 7.74 -8.96 41.23
CA GLU A 353 8.34 -9.77 42.32
C GLU A 353 9.63 -10.48 41.89
N THR A 354 9.75 -10.83 40.63
CA THR A 354 10.83 -11.65 40.09
C THR A 354 11.71 -10.95 39.04
N SER A 355 11.35 -9.74 38.61
CA SER A 355 12.06 -9.04 37.55
C SER A 355 12.11 -7.53 37.73
N VAL A 356 13.15 -6.92 37.19
CA VAL A 356 13.34 -5.47 37.15
C VAL A 356 13.81 -5.10 35.74
N VAL A 357 13.20 -4.07 35.16
CA VAL A 357 13.61 -3.54 33.85
C VAL A 357 14.30 -2.21 34.07
N GLY A 358 15.58 -2.17 33.74
CA GLY A 358 16.41 -0.99 33.80
C GLY A 358 16.79 -0.45 32.43
N ILE A 359 17.08 0.83 32.37
CA ILE A 359 17.63 1.53 31.19
C ILE A 359 19.00 2.06 31.53
N LYS A 360 19.93 1.87 30.60
CA LYS A 360 21.25 2.51 30.59
C LYS A 360 21.42 3.31 29.31
N ASN A 361 21.66 4.60 29.46
CA ASN A 361 22.11 5.41 28.35
C ASN A 361 23.58 5.12 28.09
N ILE A 362 23.92 4.73 26.89
CA ILE A 362 25.32 4.55 26.48
C ILE A 362 25.81 5.92 26.09
N THR A 363 26.63 6.54 26.95
CA THR A 363 27.32 7.80 26.64
C THR A 363 28.73 7.46 26.21
N TYR A 364 29.21 8.16 25.21
CA TYR A 364 30.58 8.04 24.71
C TYR A 364 31.46 9.04 25.49
N ASP A 365 32.16 8.55 26.49
CA ASP A 365 33.25 9.27 27.19
C ASP A 365 34.43 8.32 27.39
#